data_1c87a5f57927b027ed9d84df6bcc484d
#
_entry.id   1c87a5f57927b027ed9d84df6bcc484d
#
_cell.length_a   1.000
_cell.length_b   1.000
_cell.length_c   1.000
_cell.angle_alpha   90.00
_cell.angle_beta   90.00
_cell.angle_gamma   90.00
#
_symmetry.space_group_name_H-M   'P 1'
#
loop_
_entity.id
_entity.type
_entity.pdbx_description
1 polymer ?
#
loop_
_entity_poly.entity_id
_entity_poly.type
_entity_poly.pdbx_seq_one_letter_code
_entity_poly.pdbx_strand_id
1 'polypeptide(L)'
;MISKDHRMLGELLAKQLIKNTSPLATHLFVTGCVFPDHNPLTYIRGLCMGHPFKTHFLFLSYPEIQRLCSKLENRKRLYIWDYYTLGALTHYVADAFTYPHNEHYTGSMLDHTKYEHDQLHRVFEQYLTKDFQAAGYVNDDMKPLGEFFSE
;
A
#
# COMPACT_ATOMS: atom_id res chain seq x y z
N MET A 1 3.26 -6.55 -3.69
CA MET A 1 2.35 -6.75 -4.88
C MET A 1 3.00 -6.15 -6.11
N ILE A 2 2.65 -6.60 -7.34
CA ILE A 2 3.13 -5.93 -8.56
C ILE A 2 2.43 -4.57 -8.77
N SER A 3 3.09 -3.64 -9.41
CA SER A 3 2.58 -2.26 -9.63
C SER A 3 1.20 -2.22 -10.33
N LYS A 4 0.87 -3.24 -11.16
CA LYS A 4 -0.45 -3.38 -11.78
C LYS A 4 -1.55 -3.62 -10.73
N ASP A 5 -1.28 -4.45 -9.72
CA ASP A 5 -2.24 -4.77 -8.67
C ASP A 5 -2.43 -3.57 -7.74
N HIS A 6 -1.36 -2.85 -7.41
CA HIS A 6 -1.45 -1.58 -6.67
C HIS A 6 -2.30 -0.55 -7.40
N ARG A 7 -2.18 -0.47 -8.73
CA ARG A 7 -3.03 0.41 -9.55
C ARG A 7 -4.49 -0.02 -9.49
N MET A 8 -4.78 -1.29 -9.70
CA MET A 8 -6.16 -1.83 -9.67
C MET A 8 -6.80 -1.60 -8.30
N LEU A 9 -6.08 -1.87 -7.22
CA LEU A 9 -6.52 -1.60 -5.86
C LEU A 9 -6.77 -0.10 -5.65
N GLY A 10 -5.86 0.76 -6.08
CA GLY A 10 -5.99 2.20 -5.98
C GLY A 10 -7.21 2.74 -6.74
N GLU A 11 -7.45 2.28 -7.96
CA GLU A 11 -8.62 2.67 -8.76
C GLU A 11 -9.94 2.21 -8.11
N LEU A 12 -9.97 0.99 -7.54
CA LEU A 12 -11.12 0.49 -6.81
C LEU A 12 -11.41 1.33 -5.57
N LEU A 13 -10.40 1.55 -4.73
CA LEU A 13 -10.54 2.33 -3.50
C LEU A 13 -10.92 3.79 -3.80
N ALA A 14 -10.37 4.38 -4.86
CA ALA A 14 -10.74 5.72 -5.30
C ALA A 14 -12.23 5.82 -5.63
N LYS A 15 -12.78 4.84 -6.36
CA LYS A 15 -14.21 4.79 -6.68
C LYS A 15 -15.10 4.65 -5.45
N GLN A 16 -14.64 3.97 -4.42
CA GLN A 16 -15.45 3.68 -3.23
C GLN A 16 -15.31 4.74 -2.14
N LEU A 17 -14.09 5.15 -1.84
CA LEU A 17 -13.78 5.99 -0.68
C LEU A 17 -13.62 7.48 -1.02
N ILE A 18 -13.26 7.81 -2.28
CA ILE A 18 -12.93 9.17 -2.69
C ILE A 18 -13.97 9.72 -3.69
N LYS A 19 -15.22 9.28 -3.56
CA LYS A 19 -16.30 9.46 -4.55
C LYS A 19 -16.59 10.91 -4.95
N ASN A 20 -16.32 11.90 -4.14
CA ASN A 20 -16.70 13.30 -4.37
C ASN A 20 -15.49 14.23 -4.47
N THR A 21 -14.34 13.70 -4.89
CA THR A 21 -13.12 14.49 -5.04
C THR A 21 -12.86 14.89 -6.49
N SER A 22 -11.94 15.83 -6.67
CA SER A 22 -11.53 16.22 -8.02
C SER A 22 -10.82 15.09 -8.75
N PRO A 23 -10.90 15.03 -10.11
CA PRO A 23 -10.15 14.05 -10.90
C PRO A 23 -8.64 14.07 -10.62
N LEU A 24 -8.09 15.23 -10.28
CA LEU A 24 -6.68 15.38 -9.90
C LEU A 24 -6.39 14.67 -8.56
N ALA A 25 -7.28 14.77 -7.58
CA ALA A 25 -7.13 14.06 -6.30
C ALA A 25 -7.12 12.53 -6.49
N THR A 26 -8.05 12.04 -7.30
CA THR A 26 -8.11 10.61 -7.69
C THR A 26 -6.82 10.18 -8.39
N HIS A 27 -6.35 10.96 -9.36
CA HIS A 27 -5.11 10.67 -10.07
C HIS A 27 -3.90 10.64 -9.14
N LEU A 28 -3.77 11.60 -8.24
CA LEU A 28 -2.68 11.63 -7.26
C LEU A 28 -2.74 10.46 -6.28
N PHE A 29 -3.92 10.07 -5.84
CA PHE A 29 -4.09 8.90 -4.99
C PHE A 29 -3.61 7.63 -5.69
N VAL A 30 -4.10 7.34 -6.90
CA VAL A 30 -3.69 6.16 -7.68
C VAL A 30 -2.19 6.20 -8.01
N THR A 31 -1.64 7.38 -8.33
CA THR A 31 -0.21 7.56 -8.53
C THR A 31 0.57 7.23 -7.26
N GLY A 32 0.11 7.68 -6.09
CA GLY A 32 0.70 7.34 -4.80
C GLY A 32 0.69 5.84 -4.52
N CYS A 33 -0.37 5.12 -4.92
CA CYS A 33 -0.44 3.65 -4.78
C CYS A 33 0.63 2.90 -5.62
N VAL A 34 1.13 3.50 -6.68
CA VAL A 34 2.08 2.84 -7.61
C VAL A 34 3.52 3.33 -7.44
N PHE A 35 3.69 4.59 -7.09
CA PHE A 35 4.99 5.27 -7.12
C PHE A 35 6.07 4.64 -6.22
N PRO A 36 5.80 4.12 -5.02
CA PRO A 36 6.83 3.52 -4.18
C PRO A 36 7.64 2.43 -4.88
N ASP A 37 7.03 1.61 -5.74
CA ASP A 37 7.70 0.59 -6.53
C ASP A 37 8.69 1.18 -7.56
N HIS A 38 8.40 2.37 -8.05
CA HIS A 38 9.20 3.04 -9.10
C HIS A 38 10.18 4.07 -8.54
N ASN A 39 10.17 4.32 -7.23
CA ASN A 39 11.02 5.33 -6.62
C ASN A 39 12.43 4.79 -6.34
N PRO A 40 13.47 5.25 -7.06
CA PRO A 40 14.83 4.77 -6.85
C PRO A 40 15.37 5.07 -5.44
N LEU A 41 14.83 6.07 -4.75
CA LEU A 41 15.25 6.42 -3.38
C LEU A 41 14.88 5.34 -2.36
N THR A 42 13.82 4.57 -2.60
CA THR A 42 13.46 3.42 -1.76
C THR A 42 14.54 2.36 -1.81
N TYR A 43 15.10 2.08 -2.99
CA TYR A 43 16.20 1.13 -3.18
C TYR A 43 17.50 1.63 -2.55
N ILE A 44 17.83 2.92 -2.67
CA ILE A 44 19.03 3.51 -2.07
C ILE A 44 18.95 3.40 -0.54
N ARG A 45 17.79 3.68 0.05
CA ARG A 45 17.57 3.54 1.49
C ARG A 45 17.77 2.09 1.97
N GLY A 46 17.25 1.11 1.23
CA GLY A 46 17.47 -0.31 1.50
C GLY A 46 18.95 -0.69 1.41
N LEU A 47 19.67 -0.18 0.41
CA LEU A 47 21.10 -0.39 0.26
C LEU A 47 21.90 0.15 1.46
N CYS A 48 21.59 1.37 1.92
CA CYS A 48 22.21 1.97 3.10
C CYS A 48 21.95 1.18 4.39
N MET A 49 20.84 0.42 4.44
CA MET A 49 20.50 -0.45 5.58
C MET A 49 21.02 -1.89 5.42
N GLY A 50 21.84 -2.17 4.39
CA GLY A 50 22.37 -3.51 4.11
C GLY A 50 21.38 -4.49 3.49
N HIS A 51 20.24 -4.01 3.04
CA HIS A 51 19.15 -4.83 2.47
C HIS A 51 18.64 -4.27 1.13
N PRO A 52 19.46 -4.23 0.07
CA PRO A 52 19.16 -3.51 -1.19
C PRO A 52 17.90 -3.99 -1.92
N PHE A 53 17.47 -5.24 -1.67
CA PHE A 53 16.30 -5.83 -2.33
C PHE A 53 15.10 -6.05 -1.38
N LYS A 54 15.20 -5.58 -0.12
CA LYS A 54 14.19 -5.83 0.92
C LYS A 54 13.49 -4.56 1.40
N THR A 55 13.43 -3.54 0.57
CA THR A 55 12.92 -2.19 0.93
C THR A 55 11.43 -2.17 1.29
N HIS A 56 10.67 -3.17 0.82
CA HIS A 56 9.23 -3.31 1.07
C HIS A 56 8.90 -4.32 2.17
N PHE A 57 9.91 -4.89 2.86
CA PHE A 57 9.62 -5.74 4.02
C PHE A 57 8.95 -4.93 5.13
N LEU A 58 7.99 -5.54 5.80
CA LEU A 58 7.17 -4.90 6.83
C LEU A 58 8.02 -4.12 7.84
N PHE A 59 9.08 -4.71 8.34
CA PHE A 59 9.94 -4.09 9.34
C PHE A 59 10.66 -2.82 8.81
N LEU A 60 10.96 -2.73 7.50
CA LEU A 60 11.58 -1.54 6.88
C LEU A 60 10.54 -0.51 6.43
N SER A 61 9.33 -0.96 6.10
CA SER A 61 8.24 -0.07 5.69
C SER A 61 7.45 0.48 6.88
N TYR A 62 7.51 -0.16 8.06
CA TYR A 62 6.78 0.25 9.24
C TYR A 62 7.06 1.72 9.68
N PRO A 63 8.32 2.18 9.78
CA PRO A 63 8.59 3.59 10.08
C PRO A 63 8.02 4.55 9.03
N GLU A 64 7.95 4.13 7.77
CA GLU A 64 7.36 4.93 6.70
C GLU A 64 5.84 4.96 6.82
N ILE A 65 5.19 3.82 7.12
CA ILE A 65 3.75 3.75 7.43
C ILE A 65 3.43 4.70 8.57
N GLN A 66 4.14 4.63 9.70
CA GLN A 66 3.93 5.52 10.85
C GLN A 66 4.08 6.99 10.46
N ARG A 67 5.12 7.34 9.69
CA ARG A 67 5.36 8.71 9.21
C ARG A 67 4.21 9.22 8.34
N LEU A 68 3.70 8.40 7.41
CA LEU A 68 2.60 8.75 6.53
C LEU A 68 1.28 8.87 7.30
N CYS A 69 1.01 7.95 8.23
CA CYS A 69 -0.15 8.02 9.14
C CYS A 69 -0.12 9.33 9.93
N SER A 70 0.97 9.61 10.65
CA SER A 70 1.09 10.82 11.48
C SER A 70 0.92 12.11 10.67
N LYS A 71 1.35 12.12 9.40
CA LYS A 71 1.15 13.25 8.51
C LYS A 71 -0.33 13.46 8.18
N LEU A 72 -1.10 12.37 8.02
CA LEU A 72 -2.52 12.43 7.64
C LEU A 72 -3.44 12.63 8.85
N GLU A 73 -3.19 11.97 9.97
CA GLU A 73 -4.00 12.05 11.21
C GLU A 73 -4.10 13.48 11.76
N ASN A 74 -3.05 14.28 11.59
CA ASN A 74 -3.03 15.68 12.01
C ASN A 74 -3.80 16.62 11.05
N ARG A 75 -4.41 16.09 9.97
CA ARG A 75 -5.16 16.89 9.00
C ARG A 75 -6.64 16.95 9.34
N LYS A 76 -7.16 18.14 9.61
CA LYS A 76 -8.61 18.38 9.71
C LYS A 76 -9.33 18.23 8.35
N ARG A 77 -8.58 18.43 7.26
CA ARG A 77 -9.05 18.33 5.88
C ARG A 77 -7.88 17.91 4.98
N LEU A 78 -8.13 16.99 4.07
CA LEU A 78 -7.13 16.60 3.08
C LEU A 78 -6.97 17.67 2.01
N TYR A 79 -5.73 18.04 1.73
CA TYR A 79 -5.33 18.88 0.61
C TYR A 79 -4.92 17.99 -0.58
N ILE A 80 -4.72 18.59 -1.74
CA ILE A 80 -4.49 17.86 -2.98
C ILE A 80 -3.30 16.86 -2.89
N TRP A 81 -2.21 17.25 -2.25
CA TRP A 81 -1.03 16.38 -2.06
C TRP A 81 -1.18 15.32 -0.96
N ASP A 82 -2.17 15.45 -0.09
CA ASP A 82 -2.45 14.45 0.92
C ASP A 82 -3.07 13.19 0.29
N TYR A 83 -3.72 13.31 -0.87
CA TYR A 83 -4.20 12.16 -1.64
C TYR A 83 -3.05 11.31 -2.19
N TYR A 84 -1.96 11.92 -2.66
CA TYR A 84 -0.76 11.18 -3.00
C TYR A 84 -0.15 10.48 -1.77
N THR A 85 -0.09 11.17 -0.63
CA THR A 85 0.39 10.60 0.65
C THR A 85 -0.47 9.42 1.09
N LEU A 86 -1.80 9.53 0.97
CA LEU A 86 -2.75 8.46 1.26
C LEU A 86 -2.56 7.26 0.32
N GLY A 87 -2.31 7.51 -0.96
CA GLY A 87 -1.99 6.46 -1.92
C GLY A 87 -0.70 5.71 -1.56
N ALA A 88 0.36 6.43 -1.20
CA ALA A 88 1.62 5.82 -0.76
C ALA A 88 1.43 5.01 0.54
N LEU A 89 0.62 5.49 1.48
CA LEU A 89 0.25 4.73 2.67
C LEU A 89 -0.50 3.44 2.29
N THR A 90 -1.47 3.54 1.38
CA THR A 90 -2.23 2.38 0.88
C THR A 90 -1.31 1.33 0.27
N HIS A 91 -0.30 1.74 -0.52
CA HIS A 91 0.71 0.85 -1.08
C HIS A 91 1.42 0.04 0.02
N TYR A 92 2.05 0.71 0.98
CA TYR A 92 2.81 0.02 2.04
C TYR A 92 1.94 -0.86 2.93
N VAL A 93 0.72 -0.42 3.25
CA VAL A 93 -0.24 -1.22 4.01
C VAL A 93 -0.64 -2.47 3.22
N ALA A 94 -0.96 -2.34 1.93
CA ALA A 94 -1.31 -3.48 1.09
C ALA A 94 -0.18 -4.51 1.01
N ASP A 95 1.07 -4.05 0.85
CA ASP A 95 2.24 -4.95 0.83
C ASP A 95 2.44 -5.65 2.17
N ALA A 96 2.24 -4.96 3.28
CA ALA A 96 2.38 -5.54 4.62
C ALA A 96 1.48 -6.77 4.85
N PHE A 97 0.33 -6.85 4.15
CA PHE A 97 -0.57 -8.00 4.21
C PHE A 97 -0.19 -9.14 3.23
N THR A 98 0.86 -8.98 2.42
CA THR A 98 1.29 -10.02 1.49
C THR A 98 2.44 -10.85 2.07
N TYR A 99 2.38 -12.18 1.88
CA TYR A 99 3.34 -13.12 2.47
C TYR A 99 4.82 -12.79 2.16
N PRO A 100 5.20 -12.40 0.93
CA PRO A 100 6.59 -12.10 0.64
C PRO A 100 7.16 -10.86 1.36
N HIS A 101 6.31 -9.99 1.88
CA HIS A 101 6.73 -8.79 2.62
C HIS A 101 6.74 -9.01 4.13
N ASN A 102 6.33 -10.19 4.59
CA ASN A 102 6.34 -10.56 6.00
C ASN A 102 7.76 -10.92 6.47
N GLU A 103 8.09 -10.68 7.73
CA GLU A 103 9.39 -11.00 8.33
C GLU A 103 9.70 -12.50 8.35
N HIS A 104 8.68 -13.34 8.35
CA HIS A 104 8.80 -14.80 8.30
C HIS A 104 9.02 -15.36 6.89
N TYR A 105 9.12 -14.49 5.88
CA TYR A 105 9.37 -14.93 4.51
C TYR A 105 10.80 -15.43 4.34
N THR A 106 10.95 -16.73 4.01
CA THR A 106 12.24 -17.40 3.81
C THR A 106 12.58 -17.66 2.33
N GLY A 107 11.68 -17.29 1.42
CA GLY A 107 11.85 -17.50 -0.02
C GLY A 107 12.90 -16.59 -0.66
N SER A 108 13.35 -16.98 -1.85
CA SER A 108 14.24 -16.17 -2.67
C SER A 108 13.49 -15.02 -3.34
N MET A 109 14.22 -14.09 -3.96
CA MET A 109 13.64 -13.02 -4.77
C MET A 109 12.85 -13.56 -5.98
N LEU A 110 13.27 -14.69 -6.55
CA LEU A 110 12.55 -15.37 -7.62
C LEU A 110 11.21 -15.94 -7.11
N ASP A 111 11.19 -16.53 -5.93
CA ASP A 111 9.96 -17.04 -5.31
C ASP A 111 9.00 -15.90 -4.99
N HIS A 112 9.51 -14.75 -4.53
CA HIS A 112 8.75 -13.53 -4.31
C HIS A 112 8.05 -13.08 -5.60
N THR A 113 8.82 -12.89 -6.68
CA THR A 113 8.28 -12.46 -7.98
C THR A 113 7.24 -13.47 -8.50
N LYS A 114 7.53 -14.77 -8.37
CA LYS A 114 6.62 -15.83 -8.79
C LYS A 114 5.31 -15.83 -7.99
N TYR A 115 5.40 -15.66 -6.68
CA TYR A 115 4.22 -15.54 -5.82
C TYR A 115 3.33 -14.37 -6.25
N GLU A 116 3.92 -13.21 -6.50
CA GLU A 116 3.17 -12.03 -6.90
C GLU A 116 2.49 -12.18 -8.26
N HIS A 117 3.18 -12.76 -9.25
CA HIS A 117 2.64 -12.94 -10.59
C HIS A 117 1.66 -14.12 -10.69
N ASP A 118 1.99 -15.27 -10.10
CA ASP A 118 1.24 -16.50 -10.34
C ASP A 118 0.08 -16.70 -9.36
N GLN A 119 0.21 -16.20 -8.13
CA GLN A 119 -0.77 -16.41 -7.09
C GLN A 119 -1.55 -15.12 -6.80
N LEU A 120 -0.89 -14.09 -6.34
CA LEU A 120 -1.54 -12.87 -5.87
C LEU A 120 -2.25 -12.13 -7.01
N HIS A 121 -1.60 -11.94 -8.15
CA HIS A 121 -2.17 -11.27 -9.31
C HIS A 121 -3.45 -11.97 -9.81
N ARG A 122 -3.47 -13.30 -9.89
CA ARG A 122 -4.66 -14.06 -10.30
C ARG A 122 -5.82 -13.90 -9.31
N VAL A 123 -5.52 -13.89 -8.01
CA VAL A 123 -6.53 -13.64 -6.98
C VAL A 123 -7.11 -12.23 -7.15
N PHE A 124 -6.26 -11.23 -7.36
CA PHE A 124 -6.71 -9.86 -7.62
C PHE A 124 -7.59 -9.77 -8.87
N GLU A 125 -7.21 -10.35 -9.99
CA GLU A 125 -8.03 -10.37 -11.21
C GLU A 125 -9.40 -11.03 -10.99
N GLN A 126 -9.46 -12.12 -10.21
CA GLN A 126 -10.71 -12.81 -9.94
C GLN A 126 -11.65 -12.03 -9.01
N TYR A 127 -11.13 -11.36 -8.00
CA TYR A 127 -11.94 -10.69 -6.99
C TYR A 127 -12.25 -9.23 -7.32
N LEU A 128 -11.34 -8.50 -7.96
CA LEU A 128 -11.56 -7.10 -8.30
C LEU A 128 -12.43 -6.88 -9.55
N THR A 129 -12.60 -7.91 -10.39
CA THR A 129 -13.53 -7.86 -11.54
C THR A 129 -14.98 -8.17 -11.18
N LYS A 130 -15.23 -8.79 -10.02
CA LYS A 130 -16.58 -8.95 -9.48
C LYS A 130 -16.91 -7.69 -8.68
N ASP A 131 -18.19 -7.26 -8.71
CA ASP A 131 -18.68 -6.10 -7.93
C ASP A 131 -18.27 -6.20 -6.46
N PHE A 132 -17.05 -5.75 -6.18
CA PHE A 132 -16.53 -5.67 -4.82
C PHE A 132 -17.23 -4.49 -4.13
N GLN A 133 -18.30 -4.80 -3.43
CA GLN A 133 -18.82 -3.89 -2.42
C GLN A 133 -17.90 -4.00 -1.22
N ALA A 134 -17.12 -2.94 -0.96
CA ALA A 134 -16.47 -2.82 0.32
C ALA A 134 -17.55 -2.94 1.38
N ALA A 135 -17.55 -4.06 2.09
CA ALA A 135 -18.35 -4.18 3.29
C ALA A 135 -17.94 -3.00 4.16
N GLY A 136 -18.88 -2.09 4.40
CA GLY A 136 -18.62 -0.90 5.23
C GLY A 136 -18.45 -1.32 6.69
N TYR A 137 -17.31 -1.91 6.98
CA TYR A 137 -16.82 -2.03 8.35
C TYR A 137 -16.24 -0.68 8.76
N VAL A 138 -17.12 0.26 9.06
CA VAL A 138 -16.77 1.33 9.99
C VAL A 138 -16.94 0.69 11.37
N ASN A 139 -15.87 0.10 11.87
CA ASN A 139 -15.84 -0.31 13.25
C ASN A 139 -15.39 0.94 14.05
N ASP A 140 -16.26 1.48 14.88
CA ASP A 140 -15.94 2.62 15.78
C ASP A 140 -14.82 2.27 16.77
N ASP A 141 -14.49 0.97 16.91
CA ASP A 141 -13.42 0.43 17.75
C ASP A 141 -12.09 0.21 17.02
N MET A 142 -11.86 0.81 15.84
CA MET A 142 -10.59 0.66 15.14
C MET A 142 -9.44 1.23 15.98
N LYS A 143 -8.60 0.32 16.48
CA LYS A 143 -7.30 0.69 17.03
C LYS A 143 -6.53 1.54 16.02
N PRO A 144 -5.80 2.56 16.42
CA PRO A 144 -4.92 3.30 15.53
C PRO A 144 -4.04 2.32 14.75
N LEU A 145 -3.86 2.55 13.45
CA LEU A 145 -3.04 1.68 12.58
C LEU A 145 -1.66 1.36 13.19
N GLY A 146 -1.11 2.28 13.98
CA GLY A 146 0.14 2.07 14.70
C GLY A 146 0.10 0.98 15.76
N GLU A 147 -1.04 0.74 16.42
CA GLU A 147 -1.19 -0.33 17.40
C GLU A 147 -1.38 -1.70 16.74
N PHE A 148 -2.00 -1.74 15.56
CA PHE A 148 -2.23 -2.99 14.81
C PHE A 148 -0.91 -3.65 14.37
N PHE A 149 0.14 -2.88 14.11
CA PHE A 149 1.44 -3.39 13.67
C PHE A 149 2.46 -3.56 14.82
N SER A 150 2.08 -3.30 16.07
CA SER A 150 2.96 -3.43 17.24
C SER A 150 2.76 -4.74 18.03
N GLU A 151 1.79 -5.53 17.68
CA GLU A 151 1.53 -6.89 18.20
C GLU A 151 2.19 -7.96 17.30
#